data_c1710e425b6e472c82b1dcb6a869b545
#
_entry.id   c1710e425b6e472c82b1dcb6a869b545
#
_cell.length_a   1.000
_cell.length_b   1.000
_cell.length_c   1.000
_cell.angle_alpha   90.00
_cell.angle_beta   90.00
_cell.angle_gamma   90.00
#
_symmetry.space_group_name_H-M   'P 1'
#
loop_
_entity.id
_entity.type
_entity.pdbx_description
1 polymer ?
#
loop_
_entity_poly.entity_id
_entity_poly.type
_entity_poly.pdbx_seq_one_letter_code
_entity_poly.pdbx_strand_id
1 'polypeptide(L)'
;MRLGELTKRAWDHNVQVMVEGPGHVPLDQIAANMEVQKTLCMGAPFYVLGPLVTDIAPGYDHITGAIGGAVAAMNGASFLCYVTPAEHLALPNVEDVKQGIIAAKIAAHAADIAKHIPGARDIDDRMADARKNLDWDAQFACALDPETAKAIRNDRLPEDDHSDTCSMCGKFCAVRSMNKALSGEYIDIL
;
A
#
# COMPACT_ATOMS: atom_id res chain seq x y z
N MET A 1 -5.44 -28.01 -8.75
CA MET A 1 -5.01 -29.20 -9.47
C MET A 1 -4.72 -28.90 -10.96
N ARG A 2 -5.70 -28.50 -11.80
CA ARG A 2 -5.44 -28.25 -13.25
C ARG A 2 -4.33 -27.22 -13.53
N LEU A 3 -4.26 -26.14 -12.77
CA LEU A 3 -3.18 -25.15 -12.94
C LEU A 3 -1.79 -25.76 -12.72
N GLY A 4 -1.63 -26.63 -11.72
CA GLY A 4 -0.35 -27.32 -11.51
C GLY A 4 0.02 -28.27 -12.66
N GLU A 5 -0.96 -28.99 -13.20
CA GLU A 5 -0.75 -29.83 -14.39
C GLU A 5 -0.34 -29.01 -15.62
N LEU A 6 -1.00 -27.86 -15.83
CA LEU A 6 -0.67 -26.95 -16.94
C LEU A 6 0.70 -26.30 -16.75
N THR A 7 1.05 -25.90 -15.52
CA THR A 7 2.37 -25.39 -15.18
C THR A 7 3.47 -26.39 -15.53
N LYS A 8 3.30 -27.62 -15.06
CA LYS A 8 4.26 -28.69 -15.39
C LYS A 8 4.38 -28.93 -16.91
N ARG A 9 3.27 -28.96 -17.60
CA ARG A 9 3.22 -29.18 -19.05
C ARG A 9 3.94 -28.06 -19.82
N ALA A 10 3.78 -26.80 -19.40
CA ALA A 10 4.50 -25.69 -20.01
C ALA A 10 6.01 -25.79 -19.76
N TRP A 11 6.43 -26.13 -18.56
CA TRP A 11 7.84 -26.30 -18.22
C TRP A 11 8.48 -27.46 -18.95
N ASP A 12 7.76 -28.57 -19.14
CA ASP A 12 8.25 -29.74 -19.97
C ASP A 12 8.50 -29.28 -21.42
N HIS A 13 7.96 -28.15 -21.87
CA HIS A 13 8.17 -27.55 -23.19
C HIS A 13 9.07 -26.29 -23.15
N ASN A 14 9.80 -26.07 -22.05
CA ASN A 14 10.65 -24.88 -21.82
C ASN A 14 9.92 -23.55 -21.97
N VAL A 15 8.63 -23.48 -21.58
CA VAL A 15 7.81 -22.27 -21.55
C VAL A 15 7.75 -21.72 -20.13
N GLN A 16 8.07 -20.43 -19.94
CA GLN A 16 7.87 -19.75 -18.67
C GLN A 16 6.38 -19.65 -18.34
N VAL A 17 6.07 -19.74 -17.04
CA VAL A 17 4.69 -19.69 -16.54
C VAL A 17 4.59 -18.71 -15.41
N MET A 18 3.55 -17.90 -15.44
CA MET A 18 3.02 -17.18 -14.30
C MET A 18 1.56 -17.60 -14.12
N VAL A 19 1.21 -18.03 -12.91
CA VAL A 19 -0.14 -18.50 -12.59
C VAL A 19 -0.98 -17.29 -12.15
N GLU A 20 -2.14 -17.14 -12.75
CA GLU A 20 -3.12 -16.14 -12.29
C GLU A 20 -4.01 -16.74 -11.20
N GLY A 21 -4.28 -15.94 -10.18
CA GLY A 21 -5.03 -16.33 -9.01
C GLY A 21 -6.40 -15.67 -8.88
N PRO A 22 -7.10 -15.96 -7.80
CA PRO A 22 -8.45 -15.47 -7.57
C PRO A 22 -8.48 -13.96 -7.29
N GLY A 23 -9.57 -13.30 -7.74
CA GLY A 23 -9.82 -11.88 -7.52
C GLY A 23 -10.70 -11.57 -6.31
N HIS A 24 -11.55 -12.50 -5.88
CA HIS A 24 -12.47 -12.34 -4.75
C HIS A 24 -12.27 -13.49 -3.76
N VAL A 25 -11.68 -13.20 -2.60
CA VAL A 25 -11.38 -14.22 -1.59
C VAL A 25 -11.58 -13.61 -0.20
N PRO A 26 -12.39 -14.21 0.66
CA PRO A 26 -12.49 -13.82 2.05
C PRO A 26 -11.09 -13.76 2.71
N LEU A 27 -10.90 -12.77 3.57
CA LEU A 27 -9.58 -12.45 4.15
C LEU A 27 -8.89 -13.64 4.81
N ASP A 28 -9.65 -14.45 5.53
CA ASP A 28 -9.19 -15.64 6.26
C ASP A 28 -8.75 -16.81 5.34
N GLN A 29 -9.14 -16.78 4.06
CA GLN A 29 -8.84 -17.84 3.10
C GLN A 29 -7.63 -17.52 2.22
N ILE A 30 -7.12 -16.29 2.23
CA ILE A 30 -6.05 -15.85 1.31
C ILE A 30 -4.76 -16.64 1.56
N ALA A 31 -4.31 -16.74 2.80
CA ALA A 31 -3.07 -17.47 3.13
C ALA A 31 -3.12 -18.94 2.68
N ALA A 32 -4.26 -19.61 2.89
CA ALA A 32 -4.46 -20.98 2.46
C ALA A 32 -4.42 -21.10 0.91
N ASN A 33 -5.01 -20.14 0.19
CA ASN A 33 -4.94 -20.10 -1.28
C ASN A 33 -3.51 -19.96 -1.79
N MET A 34 -2.69 -19.09 -1.13
CA MET A 34 -1.27 -18.92 -1.49
C MET A 34 -0.50 -20.24 -1.30
N GLU A 35 -0.68 -20.92 -0.18
CA GLU A 35 0.00 -22.19 0.12
C GLU A 35 -0.42 -23.31 -0.84
N VAL A 36 -1.70 -23.42 -1.15
CA VAL A 36 -2.23 -24.38 -2.12
C VAL A 36 -1.63 -24.15 -3.52
N GLN A 37 -1.57 -22.89 -3.98
CA GLN A 37 -0.96 -22.56 -5.28
C GLN A 37 0.54 -22.92 -5.27
N LYS A 38 1.27 -22.49 -4.27
CA LYS A 38 2.70 -22.74 -4.14
C LYS A 38 3.02 -24.24 -4.19
N THR A 39 2.23 -25.04 -3.50
CA THR A 39 2.39 -26.50 -3.47
C THR A 39 2.04 -27.13 -4.80
N LEU A 40 0.85 -26.85 -5.34
CA LEU A 40 0.33 -27.49 -6.54
C LEU A 40 0.99 -27.01 -7.82
N CYS A 41 1.45 -25.76 -7.87
CA CYS A 41 2.13 -25.17 -9.01
C CYS A 41 3.66 -25.12 -8.84
N MET A 42 4.20 -25.89 -7.89
CA MET A 42 5.64 -26.10 -7.70
C MET A 42 6.44 -24.80 -7.56
N GLY A 43 5.87 -23.80 -6.90
CA GLY A 43 6.49 -22.50 -6.69
C GLY A 43 6.49 -21.56 -7.91
N ALA A 44 5.70 -21.84 -8.95
CA ALA A 44 5.54 -20.92 -10.06
C ALA A 44 5.04 -19.55 -9.58
N PRO A 45 5.52 -18.44 -10.19
CA PRO A 45 5.07 -17.10 -9.82
C PRO A 45 3.54 -16.98 -9.83
N PHE A 46 3.00 -16.33 -8.80
CA PHE A 46 1.58 -16.18 -8.61
C PHE A 46 1.17 -14.70 -8.71
N TYR A 47 0.33 -14.41 -9.70
CA TYR A 47 -0.27 -13.11 -9.95
C TYR A 47 -1.71 -13.13 -9.43
N VAL A 48 -2.09 -12.17 -8.60
CA VAL A 48 -3.41 -12.10 -7.99
C VAL A 48 -4.08 -10.76 -8.26
N LEU A 49 -5.39 -10.75 -8.47
CA LEU A 49 -6.20 -9.54 -8.61
C LEU A 49 -6.69 -9.10 -7.23
N GLY A 50 -6.00 -8.22 -6.60
CA GLY A 50 -6.23 -7.83 -5.22
C GLY A 50 -5.55 -8.80 -4.25
N PRO A 51 -6.26 -9.79 -3.63
CA PRO A 51 -7.70 -10.11 -3.74
C PRO A 51 -8.63 -9.13 -3.01
N LEU A 52 -9.83 -8.96 -3.57
CA LEU A 52 -10.91 -8.23 -2.90
C LEU A 52 -11.46 -9.09 -1.74
N VAL A 53 -11.42 -8.56 -0.54
CA VAL A 53 -11.76 -9.30 0.69
C VAL A 53 -13.22 -9.24 1.07
N THR A 54 -13.99 -8.36 0.43
CA THR A 54 -15.43 -8.16 0.60
C THR A 54 -16.01 -7.45 -0.61
N ASP A 55 -17.31 -7.70 -0.89
CA ASP A 55 -18.01 -7.17 -2.05
C ASP A 55 -18.95 -6.00 -1.70
N ILE A 56 -18.96 -5.53 -0.45
CA ILE A 56 -19.88 -4.49 0.02
C ILE A 56 -19.46 -3.05 -0.32
N ALA A 57 -18.35 -2.88 -1.00
CA ALA A 57 -17.72 -1.57 -1.18
C ALA A 57 -17.54 -1.16 -2.67
N PRO A 58 -18.60 -1.17 -3.50
CA PRO A 58 -18.49 -0.67 -4.88
C PRO A 58 -17.96 0.79 -4.89
N GLY A 59 -17.01 1.08 -5.77
CA GLY A 59 -16.30 2.36 -5.81
C GLY A 59 -15.07 2.43 -4.89
N TYR A 60 -14.85 1.41 -4.04
CA TYR A 60 -13.71 1.30 -3.12
C TYR A 60 -12.95 -0.03 -3.28
N ASP A 61 -13.12 -0.71 -4.39
CA ASP A 61 -12.51 -2.02 -4.64
C ASP A 61 -10.98 -1.97 -4.61
N HIS A 62 -10.37 -0.83 -4.95
CA HIS A 62 -8.94 -0.59 -4.78
C HIS A 62 -8.49 -0.69 -3.31
N ILE A 63 -9.34 -0.32 -2.35
CA ILE A 63 -9.05 -0.44 -0.91
C ILE A 63 -9.19 -1.89 -0.47
N THR A 64 -10.31 -2.55 -0.83
CA THR A 64 -10.54 -3.96 -0.48
C THR A 64 -9.48 -4.87 -1.12
N GLY A 65 -9.09 -4.56 -2.35
CA GLY A 65 -8.00 -5.23 -3.07
C GLY A 65 -6.63 -4.99 -2.44
N ALA A 66 -6.35 -3.79 -1.93
CA ALA A 66 -5.09 -3.51 -1.23
C ALA A 66 -4.99 -4.29 0.09
N ILE A 67 -6.09 -4.42 0.84
CA ILE A 67 -6.13 -5.22 2.07
C ILE A 67 -5.76 -6.68 1.76
N GLY A 68 -6.45 -7.29 0.81
CA GLY A 68 -6.19 -8.66 0.42
C GLY A 68 -4.84 -8.84 -0.26
N GLY A 69 -4.42 -7.86 -1.06
CA GLY A 69 -3.12 -7.83 -1.73
C GLY A 69 -1.95 -7.85 -0.74
N ALA A 70 -2.03 -7.09 0.34
CA ALA A 70 -1.02 -7.12 1.39
C ALA A 70 -0.91 -8.52 2.02
N VAL A 71 -2.05 -9.15 2.33
CA VAL A 71 -2.07 -10.50 2.89
C VAL A 71 -1.56 -11.53 1.89
N ALA A 72 -1.97 -11.44 0.61
CA ALA A 72 -1.52 -12.35 -0.43
C ALA A 72 0.00 -12.23 -0.67
N ALA A 73 0.52 -11.01 -0.80
CA ALA A 73 1.94 -10.76 -1.03
C ALA A 73 2.82 -11.19 0.15
N MET A 74 2.34 -10.97 1.39
CA MET A 74 3.02 -11.46 2.60
C MET A 74 3.10 -12.99 2.63
N ASN A 75 2.12 -13.69 2.06
CA ASN A 75 2.03 -15.15 2.02
C ASN A 75 2.54 -15.77 0.69
N GLY A 76 3.15 -14.99 -0.19
CA GLY A 76 3.89 -15.56 -1.34
C GLY A 76 3.36 -15.20 -2.72
N ALA A 77 2.36 -14.32 -2.87
CA ALA A 77 2.05 -13.78 -4.18
C ALA A 77 3.26 -12.99 -4.74
N SER A 78 3.55 -13.20 -6.02
CA SER A 78 4.70 -12.61 -6.71
C SER A 78 4.35 -11.27 -7.37
N PHE A 79 3.08 -11.11 -7.78
CA PHE A 79 2.56 -9.92 -8.44
C PHE A 79 1.18 -9.58 -7.90
N LEU A 80 0.93 -8.28 -7.72
CA LEU A 80 -0.39 -7.74 -7.43
C LEU A 80 -0.92 -7.02 -8.66
N CYS A 81 -2.07 -7.44 -9.18
CA CYS A 81 -2.85 -6.62 -10.09
C CYS A 81 -3.46 -5.46 -9.31
N TYR A 82 -3.36 -4.25 -9.82
CA TYR A 82 -4.10 -3.14 -9.23
C TYR A 82 -5.59 -3.28 -9.55
N VAL A 83 -6.40 -2.78 -8.64
CA VAL A 83 -7.85 -2.65 -8.78
C VAL A 83 -8.19 -1.17 -8.71
N THR A 84 -9.11 -0.70 -9.52
CA THR A 84 -9.49 0.72 -9.54
C THR A 84 -10.77 0.99 -8.77
N PRO A 85 -11.07 2.24 -8.39
CA PRO A 85 -12.38 2.61 -7.86
C PRO A 85 -13.54 2.29 -8.81
N ALA A 86 -13.27 2.25 -10.13
CA ALA A 86 -14.27 1.97 -11.16
C ALA A 86 -14.52 0.47 -11.38
N GLU A 87 -13.80 -0.42 -10.66
CA GLU A 87 -13.93 -1.88 -10.82
C GLU A 87 -15.39 -2.31 -10.69
N HIS A 88 -15.86 -3.17 -11.61
CA HIS A 88 -17.23 -3.63 -11.73
C HIS A 88 -18.31 -2.54 -11.97
N LEU A 89 -17.93 -1.25 -12.09
CA LEU A 89 -18.85 -0.12 -12.27
C LEU A 89 -18.74 0.53 -13.64
N ALA A 90 -17.52 0.80 -14.12
CA ALA A 90 -17.27 1.54 -15.35
C ALA A 90 -15.86 1.28 -15.89
N LEU A 91 -15.62 1.75 -17.13
CA LEU A 91 -14.26 1.83 -17.65
C LEU A 91 -13.46 2.88 -16.86
N PRO A 92 -12.32 2.52 -16.26
CA PRO A 92 -11.54 3.44 -15.44
C PRO A 92 -10.95 4.58 -16.27
N ASN A 93 -10.93 5.78 -15.72
CA ASN A 93 -10.17 6.91 -16.24
C ASN A 93 -8.74 6.91 -15.67
N VAL A 94 -7.92 7.89 -16.06
CA VAL A 94 -6.51 7.97 -15.63
C VAL A 94 -6.37 8.14 -14.11
N GLU A 95 -7.26 8.89 -13.48
CA GLU A 95 -7.24 9.10 -12.03
C GLU A 95 -7.62 7.82 -11.28
N ASP A 96 -8.61 7.08 -11.77
CA ASP A 96 -8.98 5.77 -11.20
C ASP A 96 -7.79 4.80 -11.27
N VAL A 97 -7.07 4.78 -12.39
CA VAL A 97 -5.85 3.96 -12.55
C VAL A 97 -4.76 4.39 -11.58
N LYS A 98 -4.53 5.71 -11.43
CA LYS A 98 -3.56 6.25 -10.46
C LYS A 98 -3.89 5.78 -9.05
N GLN A 99 -5.15 5.92 -8.62
CA GLN A 99 -5.58 5.49 -7.28
C GLN A 99 -5.39 3.98 -7.06
N GLY A 100 -5.75 3.16 -8.05
CA GLY A 100 -5.54 1.71 -8.00
C GLY A 100 -4.07 1.32 -7.87
N ILE A 101 -3.19 1.97 -8.66
CA ILE A 101 -1.74 1.71 -8.59
C ILE A 101 -1.17 2.12 -7.24
N ILE A 102 -1.56 3.28 -6.70
CA ILE A 102 -1.10 3.73 -5.37
C ILE A 102 -1.54 2.73 -4.30
N ALA A 103 -2.80 2.29 -4.31
CA ALA A 103 -3.33 1.31 -3.37
C ALA A 103 -2.55 -0.01 -3.43
N ALA A 104 -2.30 -0.54 -4.64
CA ALA A 104 -1.51 -1.76 -4.85
C ALA A 104 -0.04 -1.61 -4.39
N LYS A 105 0.59 -0.45 -4.64
CA LYS A 105 1.95 -0.16 -4.14
C LYS A 105 2.02 -0.10 -2.62
N ILE A 106 1.01 0.47 -1.95
CA ILE A 106 0.94 0.48 -0.48
C ILE A 106 0.85 -0.97 0.04
N ALA A 107 0.00 -1.79 -0.57
CA ALA A 107 -0.16 -3.20 -0.20
C ALA A 107 1.15 -3.99 -0.37
N ALA A 108 1.83 -3.84 -1.51
CA ALA A 108 3.09 -4.49 -1.80
C ALA A 108 4.19 -4.06 -0.82
N HIS A 109 4.31 -2.76 -0.55
CA HIS A 109 5.28 -2.22 0.40
C HIS A 109 5.07 -2.75 1.82
N ALA A 110 3.82 -2.75 2.29
CA ALA A 110 3.47 -3.33 3.60
C ALA A 110 3.86 -4.82 3.70
N ALA A 111 3.65 -5.58 2.63
CA ALA A 111 4.04 -6.98 2.56
C ALA A 111 5.57 -7.17 2.55
N ASP A 112 6.31 -6.29 1.86
CA ASP A 112 7.77 -6.36 1.83
C ASP A 112 8.38 -6.08 3.20
N ILE A 113 7.82 -5.14 3.96
CA ILE A 113 8.18 -4.92 5.37
C ILE A 113 7.91 -6.17 6.19
N ALA A 114 6.72 -6.77 6.05
CA ALA A 114 6.33 -7.97 6.81
C ALA A 114 7.19 -9.19 6.48
N LYS A 115 7.68 -9.30 5.25
CA LYS A 115 8.63 -10.35 4.80
C LYS A 115 10.07 -10.05 5.19
N HIS A 116 10.35 -8.92 5.83
CA HIS A 116 11.69 -8.47 6.17
C HIS A 116 12.65 -8.38 4.95
N ILE A 117 12.13 -7.92 3.82
CA ILE A 117 12.95 -7.68 2.63
C ILE A 117 14.01 -6.62 2.97
N PRO A 118 15.30 -6.88 2.73
CA PRO A 118 16.36 -5.94 3.03
C PRO A 118 16.12 -4.57 2.38
N GLY A 119 16.17 -3.50 3.18
CA GLY A 119 15.94 -2.12 2.73
C GLY A 119 14.47 -1.71 2.59
N ALA A 120 13.51 -2.61 2.76
CA ALA A 120 12.09 -2.27 2.64
C ALA A 120 11.65 -1.16 3.60
N ARG A 121 12.22 -1.12 4.82
CA ARG A 121 11.91 -0.10 5.83
C ARG A 121 12.63 1.23 5.67
N ASP A 122 13.65 1.32 4.84
CA ASP A 122 14.53 2.50 4.78
C ASP A 122 13.75 3.78 4.44
N ILE A 123 12.72 3.69 3.60
CA ILE A 123 11.90 4.85 3.25
C ILE A 123 10.95 5.25 4.38
N ASP A 124 10.42 4.28 5.14
CA ASP A 124 9.57 4.54 6.31
C ASP A 124 10.38 5.19 7.44
N ASP A 125 11.59 4.72 7.66
CA ASP A 125 12.49 5.28 8.68
C ASP A 125 12.85 6.72 8.33
N ARG A 126 13.15 7.03 7.06
CA ARG A 126 13.35 8.41 6.57
C ARG A 126 12.09 9.26 6.73
N MET A 127 10.92 8.71 6.41
CA MET A 127 9.64 9.39 6.61
C MET A 127 9.41 9.67 8.10
N ALA A 128 9.74 8.74 9.00
CA ALA A 128 9.61 8.91 10.44
C ALA A 128 10.51 10.06 10.95
N ASP A 129 11.74 10.11 10.49
CA ASP A 129 12.66 11.21 10.81
C ASP A 129 12.17 12.56 10.27
N ALA A 130 11.67 12.59 9.03
CA ALA A 130 11.09 13.80 8.43
C ALA A 130 9.86 14.28 9.22
N ARG A 131 8.98 13.37 9.65
CA ARG A 131 7.83 13.68 10.51
C ARG A 131 8.23 14.20 11.88
N LYS A 132 9.22 13.57 12.51
CA LYS A 132 9.78 14.04 13.79
C LYS A 132 10.30 15.46 13.70
N ASN A 133 10.95 15.79 12.61
CA ASN A 133 11.55 17.12 12.40
C ASN A 133 10.54 18.13 11.81
N LEU A 134 9.29 17.73 11.53
CA LEU A 134 8.28 18.53 10.85
C LEU A 134 8.78 19.07 9.48
N ASP A 135 9.69 18.33 8.85
CA ASP A 135 10.25 18.63 7.54
C ASP A 135 9.32 18.13 6.44
N TRP A 136 8.49 19.02 5.92
CA TRP A 136 7.49 18.68 4.91
C TRP A 136 8.09 18.34 3.55
N ASP A 137 9.18 18.96 3.17
CA ASP A 137 9.83 18.68 1.89
C ASP A 137 10.41 17.27 1.90
N ALA A 138 11.06 16.87 2.98
CA ALA A 138 11.54 15.51 3.17
C ALA A 138 10.39 14.50 3.25
N GLN A 139 9.25 14.83 3.90
CA GLN A 139 8.06 13.97 3.91
C GLN A 139 7.51 13.75 2.50
N PHE A 140 7.38 14.82 1.71
CA PHE A 140 6.92 14.70 0.33
C PHE A 140 7.88 13.91 -0.56
N ALA A 141 9.19 14.04 -0.33
CA ALA A 141 10.20 13.27 -1.06
C ALA A 141 10.12 11.75 -0.77
N CYS A 142 9.60 11.36 0.39
CA CYS A 142 9.36 9.96 0.75
C CYS A 142 7.97 9.45 0.34
N ALA A 143 7.05 10.31 -0.06
CA ALA A 143 5.66 9.94 -0.33
C ALA A 143 5.51 9.15 -1.65
N LEU A 144 4.62 8.16 -1.68
CA LEU A 144 4.24 7.45 -2.91
C LEU A 144 3.48 8.35 -3.90
N ASP A 145 2.68 9.29 -3.39
CA ASP A 145 1.98 10.31 -4.16
C ASP A 145 2.23 11.69 -3.54
N PRO A 146 3.39 12.30 -3.84
CA PRO A 146 3.76 13.60 -3.30
C PRO A 146 2.85 14.74 -3.79
N GLU A 147 2.31 14.62 -5.02
CA GLU A 147 1.43 15.65 -5.59
C GLU A 147 0.13 15.76 -4.81
N THR A 148 -0.54 14.65 -4.58
CA THR A 148 -1.78 14.60 -3.79
C THR A 148 -1.51 15.05 -2.34
N ALA A 149 -0.41 14.60 -1.73
CA ALA A 149 -0.07 15.00 -0.37
C ALA A 149 0.18 16.52 -0.24
N LYS A 150 0.90 17.12 -1.20
CA LYS A 150 1.13 18.57 -1.27
C LYS A 150 -0.18 19.33 -1.49
N ALA A 151 -1.00 18.88 -2.42
CA ALA A 151 -2.28 19.52 -2.74
C ALA A 151 -3.19 19.56 -1.51
N ILE A 152 -3.36 18.43 -0.80
CA ILE A 152 -4.18 18.35 0.41
C ILE A 152 -3.66 19.28 1.51
N ARG A 153 -2.33 19.33 1.72
CA ARG A 153 -1.74 20.20 2.71
C ARG A 153 -1.99 21.67 2.39
N ASN A 154 -1.71 22.08 1.14
CA ASN A 154 -1.81 23.48 0.72
C ASN A 154 -3.26 23.98 0.70
N ASP A 155 -4.21 23.16 0.27
CA ASP A 155 -5.64 23.48 0.23
C ASP A 155 -6.22 23.81 1.64
N ARG A 156 -5.63 23.24 2.67
CA ARG A 156 -6.15 23.30 4.04
C ARG A 156 -5.28 24.09 5.02
N LEU A 157 -4.24 24.75 4.53
CA LEU A 157 -3.47 25.71 5.33
C LEU A 157 -4.15 27.06 5.29
N PRO A 158 -4.30 27.75 6.43
CA PRO A 158 -4.66 29.17 6.43
C PRO A 158 -3.63 30.00 5.63
N GLU A 159 -4.09 31.03 4.92
CA GLU A 159 -3.23 31.84 4.03
C GLU A 159 -2.04 32.48 4.78
N ASP A 160 -2.18 32.75 6.08
CA ASP A 160 -1.16 33.37 6.94
C ASP A 160 -0.42 32.36 7.83
N ASP A 161 -0.63 31.03 7.65
CA ASP A 161 -0.01 30.01 8.50
C ASP A 161 1.33 29.56 7.92
N HIS A 162 2.40 30.16 8.42
CA HIS A 162 3.78 29.75 8.16
C HIS A 162 4.30 28.72 9.19
N SER A 163 3.40 28.07 9.95
CA SER A 163 3.80 27.11 10.96
C SER A 163 4.35 25.84 10.35
N ASP A 164 5.24 25.19 11.06
CA ASP A 164 5.78 23.87 10.77
C ASP A 164 4.75 22.75 10.98
N THR A 165 3.60 23.02 11.58
CA THR A 165 2.54 22.05 11.86
C THR A 165 1.50 22.00 10.74
N CYS A 166 0.67 20.95 10.74
CA CYS A 166 -0.50 20.89 9.86
C CYS A 166 -1.71 21.58 10.49
N SER A 167 -2.70 21.95 9.66
CA SER A 167 -3.95 22.61 10.12
C SER A 167 -4.80 21.73 11.04
N MET A 168 -4.61 20.40 11.08
CA MET A 168 -5.37 19.50 11.93
C MET A 168 -5.11 19.75 13.43
N CYS A 169 -3.85 19.86 13.84
CA CYS A 169 -3.45 20.02 15.24
C CYS A 169 -3.06 21.47 15.56
N GLY A 170 -2.50 22.21 14.57
CA GLY A 170 -2.03 23.58 14.76
C GLY A 170 -1.12 23.71 15.98
N LYS A 171 -1.44 24.63 16.88
CA LYS A 171 -0.66 24.86 18.11
C LYS A 171 -0.61 23.65 19.07
N PHE A 172 -1.54 22.71 18.96
CA PHE A 172 -1.61 21.51 19.81
C PHE A 172 -0.88 20.31 19.20
N CYS A 173 -0.01 20.50 18.22
CA CYS A 173 0.75 19.42 17.61
C CYS A 173 1.64 18.68 18.63
N ALA A 174 1.35 17.39 18.84
CA ALA A 174 2.08 16.58 19.82
C ALA A 174 3.57 16.44 19.47
N VAL A 175 3.91 16.32 18.17
CA VAL A 175 5.30 16.24 17.71
C VAL A 175 6.05 17.54 18.06
N ARG A 176 5.47 18.69 17.73
CA ARG A 176 6.05 19.99 18.06
C ARG A 176 6.24 20.18 19.55
N SER A 177 5.20 19.85 20.35
CA SER A 177 5.26 19.95 21.80
C SER A 177 6.33 19.03 22.40
N MET A 178 6.42 17.79 21.89
CA MET A 178 7.46 16.87 22.35
C MET A 178 8.86 17.38 22.00
N ASN A 179 9.08 17.87 20.78
CA ASN A 179 10.38 18.42 20.36
C ASN A 179 10.78 19.61 21.25
N LYS A 180 9.86 20.51 21.58
CA LYS A 180 10.08 21.61 22.51
C LYS A 180 10.43 21.13 23.91
N ALA A 181 9.67 20.16 24.43
CA ALA A 181 9.98 19.56 25.74
C ALA A 181 11.38 18.97 25.81
N LEU A 182 11.77 18.25 24.75
CA LEU A 182 13.11 17.62 24.66
C LEU A 182 14.23 18.65 24.51
N SER A 183 13.99 19.80 23.90
CA SER A 183 14.95 20.93 23.82
C SER A 183 15.00 21.77 25.08
N GLY A 184 14.15 21.51 26.07
CA GLY A 184 14.08 22.27 27.31
C GLY A 184 13.28 23.59 27.21
N GLU A 185 12.54 23.76 26.13
CA GLU A 185 11.66 24.91 25.93
C GLU A 185 10.35 24.78 26.73
N TYR A 186 9.84 25.91 27.26
CA TYR A 186 8.54 25.93 27.92
C TYR A 186 7.41 25.71 26.90
N ILE A 187 6.48 24.82 27.23
CA ILE A 187 5.31 24.55 26.42
C ILE A 187 4.09 25.20 27.10
N ASP A 188 3.56 26.24 26.50
CA ASP A 188 2.25 26.77 26.85
C ASP A 188 1.17 25.96 26.12
N ILE A 189 0.42 25.18 26.87
CA ILE A 189 -0.68 24.33 26.37
C ILE A 189 -2.06 24.88 26.72
N LEU A 190 -2.15 26.09 27.30
CA LEU A 190 -3.42 26.76 27.66
C LEU A 190 -3.83 27.82 26.63
#